data_6c30ab73b1c318a16a23b8dbe627f4cc
#
_entry.id   6c30ab73b1c318a16a23b8dbe627f4cc
#
_cell.length_a   1.000
_cell.length_b   1.000
_cell.length_c   1.000
_cell.angle_alpha   90.00
_cell.angle_beta   90.00
_cell.angle_gamma   90.00
#
_symmetry.space_group_name_H-M   'P 1'
#
loop_
_entity.id
_entity.type
_entity.pdbx_description
1 polymer ?
#
loop_
_entity_poly.entity_id
_entity_poly.type
_entity_poly.pdbx_seq_one_letter_code
_entity_poly.pdbx_strand_id
1 'polypeptide(L)' 'MNKIELTAEEIQVINQQLNGEIEVWNATDEQQKLLTGVLDKADELLEELDAYDELDEQFGGDLVKWYYAKYQAQNVSK' A
#
# COMPACT_ATOMS: atom_id res chain seq x y z
N MET A 1 -3.57 3.42 -18.81
CA MET A 1 -2.99 4.01 -17.60
C MET A 1 -3.74 3.56 -16.37
N ASN A 2 -3.03 3.10 -15.38
CA ASN A 2 -3.68 2.58 -14.19
C ASN A 2 -3.83 3.64 -13.13
N LYS A 3 -5.04 3.77 -12.68
CA LYS A 3 -5.35 4.70 -11.63
C LYS A 3 -5.31 3.96 -10.30
N ILE A 4 -4.54 4.50 -9.37
CA ILE A 4 -4.45 3.92 -8.04
C ILE A 4 -5.62 4.43 -7.21
N GLU A 5 -6.43 3.51 -6.72
CA GLU A 5 -7.60 3.86 -5.94
C GLU A 5 -7.56 3.17 -4.59
N LEU A 6 -7.81 3.94 -3.55
CA LEU A 6 -7.90 3.43 -2.19
C LEU A 6 -9.15 3.99 -1.55
N THR A 7 -9.88 3.12 -0.85
CA THR A 7 -11.03 3.57 -0.07
C THR A 7 -10.54 4.24 1.21
N ALA A 8 -11.44 4.97 1.87
CA ALA A 8 -11.10 5.59 3.15
C ALA A 8 -10.67 4.55 4.18
N GLU A 9 -11.32 3.39 4.16
CA GLU A 9 -10.99 2.31 5.08
C GLU A 9 -9.60 1.75 4.80
N GLU A 10 -9.26 1.60 3.53
CA GLU A 10 -7.93 1.12 3.16
C GLU A 10 -6.86 2.12 3.58
N ILE A 11 -7.12 3.40 3.37
CA ILE A 11 -6.19 4.45 3.77
C ILE A 11 -5.98 4.43 5.27
N GLN A 12 -7.05 4.26 6.02
CA GLN A 12 -6.97 4.21 7.47
C GLN A 12 -6.10 3.04 7.94
N VAL A 13 -6.33 1.85 7.39
CA VAL A 13 -5.56 0.69 7.80
C VAL A 13 -4.09 0.79 7.38
N ILE A 14 -3.83 1.41 6.24
CA ILE A 14 -2.45 1.63 5.81
C ILE A 14 -1.74 2.55 6.80
N ASN A 15 -2.39 3.64 7.19
CA ASN A 15 -1.79 4.57 8.14
C ASN A 15 -1.56 3.91 9.50
N GLN A 16 -2.49 3.09 9.93
CA GLN A 16 -2.32 2.37 11.19
C GLN A 16 -1.12 1.44 11.14
N GLN A 17 -0.94 0.75 10.03
CA GLN A 17 0.20 -0.14 9.88
C GLN A 17 1.51 0.64 9.82
N LEU A 18 1.55 1.73 9.07
CA LEU A 18 2.76 2.53 8.91
C LEU A 18 3.16 3.21 10.22
N ASN A 19 2.18 3.52 11.06
CA ASN A 19 2.43 4.13 12.36
C ASN A 19 2.73 3.10 13.45
N GLY A 20 2.69 1.81 13.11
CA GLY A 20 2.96 0.77 14.07
C GLY A 20 1.81 0.46 14.99
N GLU A 21 0.61 0.94 14.67
CA GLU A 21 -0.56 0.71 15.51
C GLU A 21 -1.13 -0.69 15.35
N ILE A 22 -0.97 -1.29 14.18
CA ILE A 22 -1.40 -2.67 13.95
C ILE A 22 -0.26 -3.47 13.33
N GLU A 23 -0.23 -4.75 13.67
CA GLU A 23 0.73 -5.69 13.12
C GLU A 23 0.00 -6.98 12.85
N VAL A 24 0.69 -7.92 12.20
CA VAL A 24 0.09 -9.17 11.76
C VAL A 24 -0.65 -9.87 12.90
N TRP A 25 -0.06 -9.86 14.09
CA TRP A 25 -0.61 -10.62 15.21
C TRP A 25 -1.73 -9.90 15.95
N ASN A 26 -1.91 -8.61 15.76
CA ASN A 26 -2.98 -7.89 16.47
C ASN A 26 -4.02 -7.27 15.54
N ALA A 27 -3.89 -7.47 14.26
CA ALA A 27 -4.86 -6.95 13.30
C ALA A 27 -6.15 -7.78 13.37
N THR A 28 -7.29 -7.11 13.27
CA THR A 28 -8.56 -7.81 13.20
C THR A 28 -8.70 -8.49 11.85
N ASP A 29 -9.65 -9.43 11.75
CA ASP A 29 -9.91 -10.10 10.47
C ASP A 29 -10.23 -9.10 9.38
N GLU A 30 -11.00 -8.08 9.73
CA GLU A 30 -11.37 -7.04 8.77
C GLU A 30 -10.15 -6.25 8.31
N GLN A 31 -9.27 -5.90 9.26
CA GLN A 31 -8.05 -5.19 8.93
C GLN A 31 -7.14 -6.04 8.06
N GLN A 32 -7.06 -7.33 8.35
CA GLN A 32 -6.26 -8.24 7.54
C GLN A 32 -6.79 -8.35 6.11
N LYS A 33 -8.11 -8.38 5.96
CA LYS A 33 -8.71 -8.41 4.64
C LYS A 33 -8.41 -7.16 3.85
N LEU A 34 -8.48 -6.01 4.51
CA LEU A 34 -8.18 -4.73 3.86
C LEU A 34 -6.73 -4.68 3.42
N LEU A 35 -5.82 -5.11 4.29
CA LEU A 35 -4.39 -5.12 3.96
C LEU A 35 -4.09 -6.09 2.82
N THR A 36 -4.73 -7.27 2.84
CA THR A 36 -4.54 -8.24 1.77
C THR A 36 -5.00 -7.65 0.43
N GLY A 37 -6.13 -6.96 0.44
CA GLY A 37 -6.63 -6.30 -0.76
C GLY A 37 -5.67 -5.26 -1.29
N VAL A 38 -5.09 -4.48 -0.38
CA VAL A 38 -4.09 -3.47 -0.75
C VAL A 38 -2.85 -4.13 -1.33
N LEU A 39 -2.40 -5.20 -0.69
CA LEU A 39 -1.21 -5.93 -1.16
C LEU A 39 -1.44 -6.52 -2.55
N ASP A 40 -2.62 -7.06 -2.81
CA ASP A 40 -2.95 -7.61 -4.12
C ASP A 40 -2.89 -6.53 -5.20
N LYS A 41 -3.48 -5.38 -4.90
CA LYS A 41 -3.44 -4.25 -5.82
C LYS A 41 -2.02 -3.76 -6.05
N ALA A 42 -1.26 -3.69 -4.97
CA ALA A 42 0.11 -3.20 -5.04
C ALA A 42 1.01 -4.14 -5.85
N ASP A 43 0.83 -5.44 -5.63
CA ASP A 43 1.61 -6.44 -6.35
C ASP A 43 1.34 -6.36 -7.85
N GLU A 44 0.07 -6.19 -8.21
CA GLU A 44 -0.31 -6.07 -9.60
C GLU A 44 0.31 -4.84 -10.26
N LEU A 45 0.28 -3.71 -9.55
CA LEU A 45 0.88 -2.49 -10.06
C LEU A 45 2.39 -2.60 -10.15
N LEU A 46 3.00 -3.21 -9.16
CA LEU A 46 4.44 -3.41 -9.12
C LEU A 46 4.92 -4.21 -10.34
N GLU A 47 4.20 -5.28 -10.65
CA GLU A 47 4.51 -6.10 -11.79
C GLU A 47 4.34 -5.34 -13.09
N GLU A 48 3.26 -4.58 -13.17
CA GLU A 48 2.94 -3.81 -14.36
C GLU A 48 3.97 -2.72 -14.66
N LEU A 49 4.47 -2.08 -13.61
CA LEU A 49 5.46 -1.02 -13.73
C LEU A 49 6.89 -1.54 -13.70
N ASP A 50 7.06 -2.82 -13.38
CA ASP A 50 8.38 -3.42 -13.22
C ASP A 50 9.23 -2.58 -12.26
N ALA A 51 8.64 -2.24 -11.12
CA ALA A 51 9.25 -1.32 -10.16
C ALA A 51 9.91 -2.04 -8.98
N TYR A 52 10.44 -3.24 -9.22
CA TYR A 52 11.04 -4.03 -8.16
C TYR A 52 12.27 -3.37 -7.55
N ASP A 53 13.09 -2.75 -8.38
CA ASP A 53 14.30 -2.06 -7.89
C ASP A 53 13.92 -0.87 -7.02
N GLU A 54 12.92 -0.11 -7.45
CA GLU A 54 12.46 1.03 -6.68
C GLU A 54 11.92 0.59 -5.32
N LEU A 55 11.12 -0.48 -5.33
CA LEU A 55 10.57 -1.01 -4.09
C LEU A 55 11.66 -1.41 -3.12
N ASP A 56 12.65 -2.13 -3.62
CA ASP A 56 13.73 -2.62 -2.77
C ASP A 56 14.64 -1.49 -2.28
N GLU A 57 15.02 -0.59 -3.17
CA GLU A 57 15.99 0.45 -2.84
C GLU A 57 15.40 1.60 -2.05
N GLN A 58 14.19 2.01 -2.36
CA GLN A 58 13.60 3.18 -1.74
C GLN A 58 12.68 2.87 -0.58
N PHE A 59 12.11 1.68 -0.57
CA PHE A 59 11.10 1.31 0.44
C PHE A 59 11.46 0.05 1.22
N GLY A 60 12.64 -0.49 1.00
CA GLY A 60 13.09 -1.66 1.75
C GLY A 60 12.19 -2.87 1.59
N GLY A 61 11.49 -2.97 0.48
CA GLY A 61 10.60 -4.08 0.21
C GLY A 61 9.21 -3.92 0.82
N ASP A 62 8.90 -2.77 1.39
CA ASP A 62 7.60 -2.53 2.01
C ASP A 62 6.58 -2.15 0.93
N LEU A 63 5.84 -3.14 0.48
CA LEU A 63 4.90 -2.99 -0.63
C LEU A 63 3.76 -2.03 -0.28
N VAL A 64 3.27 -2.07 0.94
CA VAL A 64 2.19 -1.19 1.37
C VAL A 64 2.66 0.26 1.34
N LYS A 65 3.85 0.51 1.85
CA LYS A 65 4.42 1.86 1.87
C LYS A 65 4.63 2.37 0.44
N TRP A 66 5.15 1.51 -0.43
CA TRP A 66 5.37 1.85 -1.83
C TRP A 66 4.05 2.22 -2.53
N TYR A 67 3.04 1.40 -2.34
CA TYR A 67 1.75 1.62 -2.98
C TYR A 67 1.10 2.92 -2.48
N TYR A 68 1.17 3.16 -1.18
CA TYR A 68 0.61 4.38 -0.61
C TYR A 68 1.34 5.62 -1.11
N ALA A 69 2.66 5.53 -1.25
CA ALA A 69 3.44 6.64 -1.80
C ALA A 69 3.03 6.94 -3.24
N LYS A 70 2.78 5.90 -4.04
CA LYS A 70 2.31 6.09 -5.40
C LYS A 70 0.93 6.73 -5.43
N TYR A 71 0.06 6.29 -4.52
CA TYR A 71 -1.26 6.87 -4.41
C TYR A 71 -1.18 8.35 -4.08
N GLN A 72 -0.35 8.71 -3.11
CA GLN A 72 -0.20 10.11 -2.72
C GLN A 72 0.37 10.95 -3.85
N ALA A 73 1.36 10.42 -4.57
CA ALA A 73 1.95 11.13 -5.69
C ALA A 73 0.91 11.41 -6.77
N GLN A 74 0.02 10.46 -7.00
CA GLN A 74 -1.04 10.62 -7.98
C GLN A 74 -2.04 11.70 -7.57
N ASN A 75 -2.29 11.84 -6.27
CA ASN A 75 -3.29 12.76 -5.76
C ASN A 75 -2.74 14.11 -5.33
N VAL A 76 -1.43 14.28 -5.36
CA VAL A 76 -0.81 15.58 -5.12
C VAL A 76 -0.86 16.35 -6.42
N SER A 77 -1.91 17.04 -6.68
CA SER A 77 -1.97 17.75 -7.92
C SER A 77 -1.95 19.21 -7.67
N LYS A 78 -1.55 19.48 -8.10
CA LYS A 78 -1.88 20.64 -8.18
C LYS A 78 -1.41 21.40 -8.49
#